data_8db5fa7472a3d01cecfdc5edd57d963d
#
_entry.id   8db5fa7472a3d01cecfdc5edd57d963d
#
_cell.length_a   1.000
_cell.length_b   1.000
_cell.length_c   1.000
_cell.angle_alpha   90.00
_cell.angle_beta   90.00
_cell.angle_gamma   90.00
#
_symmetry.space_group_name_H-M   'P 1'
#
loop_
_entity.id
_entity.type
_entity.pdbx_description
1 polymer ?
#
loop_
_entity_poly.entity_id
_entity_poly.type
_entity_poly.pdbx_seq_one_letter_code
_entity_poly.pdbx_strand_id
1 'polypeptide(L)'
;VKMSKSLGNFFTVRDVAEKYGYEPIRYLMISSQYRSPINYSVDIIEQCKASLQRLYTCRDSLDFALQNAEDALPDNAEEIKKSLLSHKERFIEAMDDDLNTADGLSAVFELVRDINSNVIPTSSKELLIFAKEPLRERRRTLLRQTASVMR
;
A
#
# COMPACT_ATOMS: atom_id res chain seq x y z
N VAL A 1 10.48 -16.57 -21.90
CA VAL A 1 11.82 -16.52 -22.54
C VAL A 1 12.85 -16.33 -21.45
N LYS A 2 13.92 -17.16 -21.43
CA LYS A 2 14.99 -17.05 -20.43
C LYS A 2 15.77 -15.74 -20.67
N MET A 3 15.97 -14.94 -19.63
CA MET A 3 16.82 -13.75 -19.70
C MET A 3 18.28 -14.16 -19.98
N SER A 4 18.93 -13.51 -20.94
CA SER A 4 20.33 -13.75 -21.29
C SER A 4 20.96 -12.46 -21.81
N LYS A 5 22.22 -12.20 -21.42
CA LYS A 5 22.97 -11.04 -21.91
C LYS A 5 23.14 -11.08 -23.43
N SER A 6 23.29 -12.26 -23.99
CA SER A 6 23.46 -12.45 -25.43
C SER A 6 22.22 -12.17 -26.27
N LEU A 7 21.03 -12.23 -25.64
CA LEU A 7 19.76 -11.93 -26.29
C LEU A 7 19.30 -10.45 -26.11
N GLY A 8 20.11 -9.63 -25.43
CA GLY A 8 19.79 -8.22 -25.21
C GLY A 8 18.53 -7.98 -24.33
N ASN A 9 17.99 -9.03 -23.70
CA ASN A 9 16.80 -8.98 -22.84
C ASN A 9 17.13 -9.07 -21.34
N PHE A 10 18.39 -8.78 -20.98
CA PHE A 10 18.87 -8.79 -19.61
C PHE A 10 18.83 -7.37 -19.04
N PHE A 11 18.09 -7.19 -17.96
CA PHE A 11 18.01 -5.95 -17.21
C PHE A 11 18.52 -6.18 -15.78
N THR A 12 19.33 -5.26 -15.28
CA THR A 12 19.70 -5.26 -13.86
C THR A 12 18.67 -4.48 -13.07
N VAL A 13 18.56 -4.77 -11.76
CA VAL A 13 17.74 -3.97 -10.84
C VAL A 13 18.14 -2.49 -10.89
N ARG A 14 19.44 -2.21 -11.10
CA ARG A 14 19.96 -0.85 -11.21
C ARG A 14 19.41 -0.14 -12.45
N ASP A 15 19.44 -0.78 -13.61
CA ASP A 15 18.94 -0.21 -14.87
C ASP A 15 17.44 0.12 -14.75
N VAL A 16 16.67 -0.76 -14.11
CA VAL A 16 15.25 -0.54 -13.86
C VAL A 16 15.04 0.60 -12.87
N ALA A 17 15.84 0.65 -11.80
CA ALA A 17 15.73 1.68 -10.78
C ALA A 17 16.12 3.09 -11.29
N GLU A 18 17.08 3.19 -12.19
CA GLU A 18 17.44 4.47 -12.85
C GLU A 18 16.26 5.05 -13.63
N LYS A 19 15.43 4.19 -14.26
CA LYS A 19 14.29 4.61 -15.06
C LYS A 19 13.00 4.82 -14.26
N TYR A 20 12.72 3.93 -13.30
CA TYR A 20 11.42 3.87 -12.61
C TYR A 20 11.49 4.18 -11.11
N GLY A 21 12.70 4.27 -10.53
CA GLY A 21 12.90 4.36 -9.09
C GLY A 21 12.85 2.97 -8.42
N TYR A 22 13.26 2.93 -7.15
CA TYR A 22 13.28 1.68 -6.37
C TYR A 22 11.91 1.26 -5.83
N GLU A 23 10.98 2.18 -5.64
CA GLU A 23 9.69 1.88 -5.01
C GLU A 23 8.81 0.92 -5.84
N PRO A 24 8.64 1.09 -7.17
CA PRO A 24 7.91 0.13 -7.98
C PRO A 24 8.54 -1.27 -7.98
N ILE A 25 9.88 -1.35 -7.89
CA ILE A 25 10.58 -2.64 -7.80
C ILE A 25 10.28 -3.31 -6.46
N ARG A 26 10.34 -2.57 -5.36
CA ARG A 26 9.98 -3.07 -4.02
C ARG A 26 8.52 -3.51 -3.96
N TYR A 27 7.63 -2.73 -4.59
CA TYR A 27 6.23 -3.09 -4.69
C TYR A 27 6.05 -4.40 -5.47
N LEU A 28 6.73 -4.58 -6.60
CA LEU A 28 6.71 -5.83 -7.37
C LEU A 28 7.12 -7.02 -6.50
N MET A 29 8.18 -6.89 -5.70
CA MET A 29 8.66 -7.97 -4.83
C MET A 29 7.64 -8.41 -3.79
N ILE A 30 6.83 -7.49 -3.25
CA ILE A 30 5.81 -7.79 -2.24
C ILE A 30 4.41 -8.04 -2.83
N SER A 31 4.21 -7.83 -4.13
CA SER A 31 2.92 -8.06 -4.80
C SER A 31 2.65 -9.53 -5.11
N SER A 32 3.64 -10.38 -4.96
CA SER A 32 3.55 -11.82 -5.12
C SER A 32 4.00 -12.53 -3.86
N GLN A 33 3.48 -13.72 -3.62
CA GLN A 33 3.94 -14.58 -2.53
C GLN A 33 5.43 -14.93 -2.76
N TYR A 34 6.27 -14.81 -1.73
CA TYR A 34 7.75 -14.89 -1.84
C TYR A 34 8.28 -16.23 -2.37
N ARG A 35 7.48 -17.30 -2.28
CA ARG A 35 7.82 -18.63 -2.85
C ARG A 35 7.45 -18.76 -4.33
N SER A 36 6.70 -17.81 -4.88
CA SER A 36 6.26 -17.85 -6.27
C SER A 36 7.27 -17.18 -7.20
N PRO A 37 7.45 -17.69 -8.43
CA PRO A 37 8.29 -17.03 -9.42
C PRO A 37 7.74 -15.63 -9.74
N ILE A 38 8.61 -14.63 -9.77
CA ILE A 38 8.25 -13.26 -10.15
C ILE A 38 8.62 -13.06 -11.62
N ASN A 39 7.65 -12.68 -12.43
CA ASN A 39 7.88 -12.24 -13.79
C ASN A 39 8.13 -10.73 -13.82
N TYR A 40 9.18 -10.33 -14.55
CA TYR A 40 9.47 -8.94 -14.82
C TYR A 40 9.08 -8.59 -16.26
N SER A 41 8.36 -7.49 -16.43
CA SER A 41 8.18 -6.79 -17.70
C SER A 41 8.01 -5.29 -17.42
N VAL A 42 8.21 -4.48 -18.45
CA VAL A 42 8.00 -3.03 -18.36
C VAL A 42 6.55 -2.74 -17.96
N ASP A 43 5.59 -3.44 -18.55
CA ASP A 43 4.16 -3.26 -18.24
C ASP A 43 3.84 -3.57 -16.79
N ILE A 44 4.46 -4.60 -16.19
CA ILE A 44 4.28 -4.94 -14.78
C ILE A 44 4.85 -3.83 -13.87
N ILE A 45 6.01 -3.26 -14.19
CA ILE A 45 6.57 -2.14 -13.42
C ILE A 45 5.69 -0.89 -13.51
N GLU A 46 5.13 -0.59 -14.69
CA GLU A 46 4.19 0.53 -14.85
C GLU A 46 2.89 0.30 -14.04
N GLN A 47 2.37 -0.93 -13.99
CA GLN A 47 1.25 -1.30 -13.13
C GLN A 47 1.59 -1.13 -11.64
N CYS A 48 2.79 -1.54 -11.22
CA CYS A 48 3.27 -1.33 -9.84
C CYS A 48 3.32 0.17 -9.49
N LYS A 49 3.83 1.00 -10.40
CA LYS A 49 3.87 2.45 -10.25
C LYS A 49 2.47 3.06 -10.15
N ALA A 50 1.54 2.64 -11.00
CA ALA A 50 0.15 3.07 -10.93
C ALA A 50 -0.53 2.67 -9.61
N SER A 51 -0.25 1.48 -9.10
CA SER A 51 -0.75 1.01 -7.81
C SER A 51 -0.21 1.84 -6.65
N LEU A 52 1.09 2.14 -6.64
CA LEU A 52 1.71 3.05 -5.66
C LEU A 52 1.09 4.45 -5.72
N GLN A 53 0.86 4.97 -6.92
CA GLN A 53 0.24 6.29 -7.11
C GLN A 53 -1.15 6.35 -6.47
N ARG A 54 -1.95 5.27 -6.56
CA ARG A 54 -3.27 5.21 -5.91
C ARG A 54 -3.15 5.32 -4.38
N LEU A 55 -2.14 4.69 -3.77
CA LEU A 55 -1.89 4.79 -2.32
C LEU A 55 -1.51 6.22 -1.93
N TYR A 56 -0.63 6.86 -2.69
CA TYR A 56 -0.22 8.25 -2.45
C TYR A 56 -1.38 9.21 -2.64
N THR A 57 -2.18 9.04 -3.69
CA THR A 57 -3.37 9.88 -3.93
C THR A 57 -4.36 9.78 -2.77
N CYS A 58 -4.63 8.59 -2.23
CA CYS A 58 -5.50 8.43 -1.06
C CYS A 58 -4.93 9.18 0.15
N ARG A 59 -3.64 9.06 0.43
CA ARG A 59 -2.98 9.79 1.53
C ARG A 59 -3.12 11.30 1.36
N ASP A 60 -2.82 11.80 0.18
CA ASP A 60 -2.86 13.24 -0.11
C ASP A 60 -4.30 13.77 -0.05
N SER A 61 -5.28 12.97 -0.48
CA SER A 61 -6.71 13.28 -0.34
C SER A 61 -7.16 13.34 1.13
N LEU A 62 -6.66 12.42 1.97
CA LEU A 62 -6.90 12.47 3.41
C LEU A 62 -6.28 13.71 4.06
N ASP A 63 -5.05 14.07 3.67
CA ASP A 63 -4.37 15.25 4.18
C ASP A 63 -5.09 16.53 3.78
N PHE A 64 -5.60 16.60 2.55
CA PHE A 64 -6.42 17.71 2.07
C PHE A 64 -7.77 17.79 2.79
N ALA A 65 -8.48 16.66 2.94
CA ALA A 65 -9.75 16.60 3.63
C ALA A 65 -9.62 17.05 5.10
N LEU A 66 -8.52 16.70 5.78
CA LEU A 66 -8.26 17.13 7.15
C LEU A 66 -8.09 18.65 7.32
N GLN A 67 -7.64 19.35 6.28
CA GLN A 67 -7.50 20.82 6.33
C GLN A 67 -8.86 21.54 6.33
N ASN A 68 -9.90 20.89 5.78
CA ASN A 68 -11.25 21.43 5.65
C ASN A 68 -12.27 20.61 6.48
N ALA A 69 -11.78 19.86 7.48
CA ALA A 69 -12.61 18.92 8.23
C ALA A 69 -13.52 19.65 9.23
N GLU A 70 -14.72 19.11 9.38
CA GLU A 70 -15.74 19.56 10.33
C GLU A 70 -15.74 18.69 11.60
N ASP A 71 -16.12 19.27 12.74
CA ASP A 71 -16.24 18.51 14.00
C ASP A 71 -17.59 17.74 14.11
N ALA A 72 -18.27 17.54 12.97
CA ALA A 72 -19.51 16.76 12.88
C ALA A 72 -19.19 15.27 12.71
N LEU A 73 -19.94 14.42 13.42
CA LEU A 73 -19.86 12.97 13.34
C LEU A 73 -21.10 12.44 12.60
N PRO A 74 -20.97 11.63 11.54
CA PRO A 74 -22.12 11.02 10.88
C PRO A 74 -22.74 9.91 11.75
N ASP A 75 -24.04 9.65 11.58
CA ASP A 75 -24.77 8.65 12.36
C ASP A 75 -24.18 7.24 12.25
N ASN A 76 -23.56 6.92 11.12
CA ASN A 76 -22.94 5.61 10.85
C ASN A 76 -21.42 5.56 11.17
N ALA A 77 -20.91 6.51 11.97
CA ALA A 77 -19.48 6.60 12.27
C ALA A 77 -18.89 5.33 12.88
N GLU A 78 -19.61 4.66 13.77
CA GLU A 78 -19.13 3.42 14.40
C GLU A 78 -19.07 2.25 13.41
N GLU A 79 -19.99 2.18 12.44
CA GLU A 79 -19.95 1.19 11.38
C GLU A 79 -18.73 1.41 10.47
N ILE A 80 -18.44 2.66 10.11
CA ILE A 80 -17.25 3.03 9.33
C ILE A 80 -15.99 2.64 10.09
N LYS A 81 -15.85 2.98 11.37
CA LYS A 81 -14.68 2.60 12.17
C LYS A 81 -14.50 1.08 12.23
N LYS A 82 -15.59 0.33 12.42
CA LYS A 82 -15.56 -1.13 12.44
C LYS A 82 -15.08 -1.70 11.10
N SER A 83 -15.56 -1.15 9.98
CA SER A 83 -15.10 -1.55 8.64
C SER A 83 -13.60 -1.31 8.47
N LEU A 84 -13.11 -0.13 8.85
CA LEU A 84 -11.68 0.19 8.76
C LEU A 84 -10.80 -0.73 9.62
N LEU A 85 -11.27 -1.09 10.82
CA LEU A 85 -10.57 -2.05 11.70
C LEU A 85 -10.52 -3.45 11.08
N SER A 86 -11.59 -3.90 10.43
CA SER A 86 -11.62 -5.22 9.80
C SER A 86 -10.55 -5.37 8.69
N HIS A 87 -10.26 -4.32 7.94
CA HIS A 87 -9.15 -4.32 6.97
C HIS A 87 -7.78 -4.43 7.65
N LYS A 88 -7.61 -3.81 8.83
CA LYS A 88 -6.38 -3.97 9.63
C LYS A 88 -6.21 -5.41 10.12
N GLU A 89 -7.28 -6.02 10.63
CA GLU A 89 -7.27 -7.41 11.08
C GLU A 89 -6.92 -8.36 9.94
N ARG A 90 -7.56 -8.24 8.79
CA ARG A 90 -7.26 -9.03 7.58
C ARG A 90 -5.81 -8.87 7.12
N PHE A 91 -5.24 -7.68 7.24
CA PHE A 91 -3.82 -7.49 6.95
C PHE A 91 -2.93 -8.25 7.93
N ILE A 92 -3.25 -8.22 9.23
CA ILE A 92 -2.49 -8.95 10.26
C ILE A 92 -2.59 -10.45 9.99
N GLU A 93 -3.79 -10.98 9.77
CA GLU A 93 -4.02 -12.38 9.43
C GLU A 93 -3.20 -12.82 8.21
N ALA A 94 -3.20 -12.03 7.14
CA ALA A 94 -2.40 -12.32 5.95
C ALA A 94 -0.89 -12.33 6.24
N MET A 95 -0.41 -11.44 7.12
CA MET A 95 1.00 -11.40 7.49
C MET A 95 1.39 -12.53 8.44
N ASP A 96 0.46 -13.01 9.27
CA ASP A 96 0.66 -14.16 10.16
C ASP A 96 0.59 -15.49 9.39
N ASP A 97 -0.12 -15.51 8.25
CA ASP A 97 -0.16 -16.65 7.32
C ASP A 97 1.06 -16.66 6.38
N ASP A 98 2.20 -17.11 6.91
CA ASP A 98 3.46 -17.27 6.16
C ASP A 98 3.88 -16.02 5.35
N LEU A 99 3.68 -14.83 5.92
CA LEU A 99 3.99 -13.55 5.27
C LEU A 99 3.32 -13.41 3.89
N ASN A 100 2.02 -13.70 3.81
CA ASN A 100 1.23 -13.56 2.58
C ASN A 100 1.04 -12.08 2.21
N THR A 101 2.11 -11.49 1.67
CA THR A 101 2.14 -10.07 1.31
C THR A 101 1.16 -9.71 0.20
N ALA A 102 0.78 -10.65 -0.66
CA ALA A 102 -0.20 -10.42 -1.73
C ALA A 102 -1.59 -10.15 -1.14
N ASP A 103 -2.05 -10.99 -0.21
CA ASP A 103 -3.32 -10.79 0.50
C ASP A 103 -3.26 -9.58 1.44
N GLY A 104 -2.11 -9.37 2.09
CA GLY A 104 -1.87 -8.16 2.85
C GLY A 104 -2.03 -6.88 2.02
N LEU A 105 -1.52 -6.84 0.79
CA LEU A 105 -1.73 -5.73 -0.14
C LEU A 105 -3.20 -5.60 -0.56
N SER A 106 -3.90 -6.70 -0.78
CA SER A 106 -5.34 -6.69 -1.09
C SER A 106 -6.13 -6.01 0.01
N ALA A 107 -5.88 -6.34 1.28
CA ALA A 107 -6.50 -5.69 2.43
C ALA A 107 -6.19 -4.18 2.48
N VAL A 108 -4.97 -3.76 2.08
CA VAL A 108 -4.62 -2.33 1.97
C VAL A 108 -5.44 -1.62 0.90
N PHE A 109 -5.61 -2.22 -0.28
CA PHE A 109 -6.38 -1.58 -1.35
C PHE A 109 -7.88 -1.53 -1.06
N GLU A 110 -8.41 -2.50 -0.32
CA GLU A 110 -9.78 -2.45 0.18
C GLU A 110 -9.96 -1.34 1.22
N LEU A 111 -9.01 -1.19 2.15
CA LEU A 111 -8.97 -0.06 3.07
C LEU A 111 -8.96 1.28 2.32
N VAL A 112 -8.13 1.43 1.30
CA VAL A 112 -8.06 2.65 0.47
C VAL A 112 -9.40 2.94 -0.22
N ARG A 113 -10.06 1.90 -0.74
CA ARG A 113 -11.38 2.04 -1.35
C ARG A 113 -12.42 2.50 -0.34
N ASP A 114 -12.44 1.90 0.85
CA ASP A 114 -13.36 2.24 1.93
C ASP A 114 -13.14 3.68 2.41
N ILE A 115 -11.89 4.10 2.60
CA ILE A 115 -11.53 5.48 2.94
C ILE A 115 -12.08 6.46 1.91
N ASN A 116 -11.84 6.20 0.62
CA ASN A 116 -12.28 7.11 -0.45
C ASN A 116 -13.81 7.19 -0.56
N SER A 117 -14.52 6.09 -0.30
CA SER A 117 -15.98 6.01 -0.48
C SER A 117 -16.76 6.44 0.76
N ASN A 118 -16.26 6.13 1.95
CA ASN A 118 -17.03 6.22 3.19
C ASN A 118 -16.46 7.21 4.23
N VAL A 119 -15.16 7.56 4.14
CA VAL A 119 -14.53 8.47 5.10
C VAL A 119 -14.38 9.88 4.52
N ILE A 120 -13.72 10.00 3.39
CA ILE A 120 -13.44 11.33 2.78
C ILE A 120 -14.72 12.14 2.53
N PRO A 121 -15.83 11.55 2.01
CA PRO A 121 -17.06 12.30 1.78
C PRO A 121 -17.75 12.83 3.04
N THR A 122 -17.46 12.25 4.23
CA THR A 122 -18.08 12.71 5.49
C THR A 122 -17.53 14.04 5.98
N SER A 123 -16.33 14.43 5.54
CA SER A 123 -15.55 15.57 6.07
C SER A 123 -15.37 15.53 7.60
N SER A 124 -15.67 14.41 8.26
CA SER A 124 -15.58 14.26 9.71
C SER A 124 -14.13 14.19 10.15
N LYS A 125 -13.68 15.15 10.96
CA LYS A 125 -12.32 15.23 11.47
C LYS A 125 -11.91 13.98 12.26
N GLU A 126 -12.82 13.45 13.08
CA GLU A 126 -12.56 12.25 13.87
C GLU A 126 -12.32 11.03 12.97
N LEU A 127 -13.18 10.80 11.97
CA LEU A 127 -13.04 9.68 11.04
C LEU A 127 -11.80 9.80 10.17
N LEU A 128 -11.45 11.01 9.71
CA LEU A 128 -10.25 11.27 8.92
C LEU A 128 -8.98 10.99 9.71
N ILE A 129 -8.93 11.39 10.99
CA ILE A 129 -7.81 11.09 11.90
C ILE A 129 -7.72 9.59 12.14
N PHE A 130 -8.84 8.93 12.43
CA PHE A 130 -8.90 7.49 12.66
C PHE A 130 -8.44 6.69 11.43
N ALA A 131 -8.88 7.05 10.23
CA ALA A 131 -8.46 6.41 8.99
C ALA A 131 -6.96 6.61 8.66
N LYS A 132 -6.35 7.69 9.16
CA LYS A 132 -4.94 7.99 8.95
C LYS A 132 -4.00 7.17 9.84
N GLU A 133 -4.45 6.72 11.00
CA GLU A 133 -3.65 5.94 11.96
C GLU A 133 -3.05 4.66 11.35
N PRO A 134 -3.83 3.75 10.71
CA PRO A 134 -3.29 2.56 10.09
C PRO A 134 -2.24 2.83 9.02
N LEU A 135 -2.34 3.97 8.32
CA LEU A 135 -1.38 4.38 7.29
C LEU A 135 -0.08 4.93 7.88
N ARG A 136 -0.11 5.47 9.12
CA ARG A 136 1.07 6.00 9.84
C ARG A 136 1.88 4.92 10.53
N GLU A 137 1.25 3.96 11.17
CA GLU A 137 1.93 2.87 11.90
C GLU A 137 2.85 2.06 10.99
N ARG A 138 2.45 1.85 9.73
CA ARG A 138 3.25 1.12 8.74
C ARG A 138 4.58 1.80 8.41
N ARG A 139 4.62 3.12 8.36
CA ARG A 139 5.89 3.84 8.12
C ARG A 139 6.88 3.62 9.27
N ARG A 140 6.40 3.51 10.52
CA ARG A 140 7.24 3.25 11.69
C ARG A 140 7.69 1.79 11.78
N THR A 141 6.84 0.84 11.44
CA THR A 141 7.14 -0.59 11.50
C THR A 141 8.08 -1.01 10.37
N LEU A 142 7.84 -0.57 9.13
CA LEU A 142 8.74 -0.81 8.00
C LEU A 142 10.13 -0.17 8.20
N LEU A 143 10.19 1.05 8.73
CA LEU A 143 11.47 1.71 9.02
C LEU A 143 12.23 1.04 10.17
N ARG A 144 11.55 0.48 11.17
CA ARG A 144 12.19 -0.26 12.26
C ARG A 144 12.72 -1.62 11.80
N GLN A 145 11.97 -2.33 10.97
CA GLN A 145 12.38 -3.62 10.42
C GLN A 145 13.55 -3.49 9.44
N THR A 146 13.56 -2.46 8.57
CA THR A 146 14.70 -2.20 7.69
C THR A 146 15.96 -1.76 8.45
N ALA A 147 15.83 -1.02 9.54
CA ALA A 147 16.96 -0.64 10.39
C ALA A 147 17.53 -1.82 11.22
N SER A 148 16.72 -2.85 11.49
CA SER A 148 17.17 -4.06 12.20
C SER A 148 17.91 -5.06 11.31
N VAL A 149 17.65 -5.04 9.99
CA VAL A 149 18.30 -5.94 9.01
C VAL A 149 19.62 -5.37 8.49
N MET A 150 19.89 -4.08 8.74
CA MET A 150 21.14 -3.40 8.33
C MET A 150 22.20 -3.30 9.47
N ARG A 151 22.00 -4.01 10.57
CA ARG A 151 23.01 -4.22 11.63
C ARG A 151 23.44 -5.68 11.65
#